data_a3bac31eb988b45afa20428863862dca
#
_entry.id   a3bac31eb988b45afa20428863862dca
#
_cell.length_a   1.000
_cell.length_b   1.000
_cell.length_c   1.000
_cell.angle_alpha   90.00
_cell.angle_beta   90.00
_cell.angle_gamma   90.00
#
_symmetry.space_group_name_H-M   'P 1'
#
loop_
_entity.id
_entity.type
_entity.pdbx_description
1 polymer ?
#
loop_
_entity_poly.entity_id
_entity_poly.type
_entity_poly.pdbx_seq_one_letter_code
_entity_poly.pdbx_strand_id
1 'polypeptide(L)'
;MKISGKSLDKSNSKIIEELRSISKRVAIKDPTIWGENTQASFRLNWVDLPKNSRELLPQLDALSAWARSRNLDKVILCGMGGSSLAPQVITATYQKMLTIIDSTNPDQIQASIPKQLSDVVIVIGSKSGTTIETISHLKLFEELLKQESLNPIDHIVIVTDSGTALDKSSREQGYKVVNGDSNVGGRFSALSAFGLVPAALAGVDISIMLDDAEALSKKLVADDSPAVVLASLLFDRH
;
A
#
# COMPACT_ATOMS: atom_id res chain seq x y z
N MET A 1 12.09 1.54 -18.79
CA MET A 1 12.29 0.08 -18.55
C MET A 1 12.62 -0.55 -19.89
N LYS A 2 13.65 -1.39 -19.96
CA LYS A 2 14.04 -2.11 -21.20
C LYS A 2 13.86 -3.60 -20.92
N ILE A 3 13.08 -4.29 -21.75
CA ILE A 3 12.94 -5.74 -21.72
C ILE A 3 13.86 -6.33 -22.79
N SER A 4 14.69 -7.29 -22.42
CA SER A 4 15.61 -7.97 -23.33
C SER A 4 15.63 -9.46 -23.07
N GLY A 5 15.75 -10.26 -24.12
CA GLY A 5 15.85 -11.71 -24.04
C GLY A 5 15.59 -12.39 -25.39
N LYS A 6 16.08 -13.61 -25.55
CA LYS A 6 15.91 -14.42 -26.79
C LYS A 6 14.45 -14.76 -27.16
N SER A 7 13.53 -14.60 -26.20
CA SER A 7 12.09 -14.86 -26.42
C SER A 7 11.36 -13.70 -27.10
N LEU A 8 11.97 -12.51 -27.18
CA LEU A 8 11.35 -11.34 -27.83
C LEU A 8 11.16 -11.52 -29.36
N ASP A 9 11.99 -12.33 -29.99
CA ASP A 9 11.93 -12.58 -31.43
C ASP A 9 10.75 -13.52 -31.83
N LYS A 10 10.05 -14.11 -30.86
CA LYS A 10 8.94 -15.02 -31.04
C LYS A 10 7.58 -14.46 -30.67
N SER A 11 7.50 -13.16 -30.38
CA SER A 11 6.25 -12.54 -29.97
C SER A 11 5.21 -12.56 -31.12
N ASN A 12 4.03 -13.09 -30.82
CA ASN A 12 2.92 -13.13 -31.76
C ASN A 12 2.34 -11.73 -31.97
N SER A 13 2.47 -11.17 -33.17
CA SER A 13 2.02 -9.80 -33.49
C SER A 13 0.53 -9.57 -33.20
N LYS A 14 -0.32 -10.60 -33.42
CA LYS A 14 -1.76 -10.53 -33.16
C LYS A 14 -2.05 -10.39 -31.65
N ILE A 15 -1.36 -11.13 -30.81
CA ILE A 15 -1.49 -11.06 -29.34
C ILE A 15 -1.02 -9.69 -28.84
N ILE A 16 0.06 -9.16 -29.39
CA ILE A 16 0.56 -7.84 -29.02
C ILE A 16 -0.46 -6.73 -29.32
N GLU A 17 -1.12 -6.78 -30.48
CA GLU A 17 -2.16 -5.79 -30.82
C GLU A 17 -3.38 -5.89 -29.90
N GLU A 18 -3.82 -7.11 -29.57
CA GLU A 18 -4.90 -7.33 -28.62
C GLU A 18 -4.55 -6.80 -27.22
N LEU A 19 -3.35 -7.10 -26.71
CA LEU A 19 -2.86 -6.61 -25.43
C LEU A 19 -2.70 -5.08 -25.41
N ARG A 20 -2.30 -4.46 -26.53
CA ARG A 20 -2.30 -2.99 -26.64
C ARG A 20 -3.70 -2.40 -26.50
N SER A 21 -4.68 -3.01 -27.17
CA SER A 21 -6.08 -2.60 -27.03
C SER A 21 -6.56 -2.72 -25.58
N ILE A 22 -6.27 -3.85 -24.93
CA ILE A 22 -6.61 -4.07 -23.51
C ILE A 22 -5.92 -3.04 -22.61
N SER A 23 -4.63 -2.76 -22.83
CA SER A 23 -3.89 -1.77 -22.04
C SER A 23 -4.54 -0.38 -22.09
N LYS A 24 -4.98 0.07 -23.26
CA LYS A 24 -5.68 1.34 -23.44
C LYS A 24 -7.05 1.34 -22.72
N ARG A 25 -7.77 0.21 -22.75
CA ARG A 25 -9.04 0.04 -22.03
C ARG A 25 -8.87 0.03 -20.51
N VAL A 26 -7.78 -0.59 -20.00
CA VAL A 26 -7.41 -0.50 -18.57
C VAL A 26 -7.20 0.95 -18.15
N ALA A 27 -6.48 1.73 -18.95
CA ALA A 27 -6.17 3.12 -18.63
C ALA A 27 -7.41 4.03 -18.52
N ILE A 28 -8.47 3.72 -19.27
CA ILE A 28 -9.76 4.44 -19.16
C ILE A 28 -10.73 3.78 -18.16
N LYS A 29 -10.26 2.81 -17.41
CA LYS A 29 -11.04 2.05 -16.41
C LYS A 29 -12.29 1.38 -17.00
N ASP A 30 -12.18 0.79 -18.21
CA ASP A 30 -13.26 0.07 -18.84
C ASP A 30 -13.64 -1.17 -18.00
N PRO A 31 -14.83 -1.20 -17.38
CA PRO A 31 -15.21 -2.31 -16.49
C PRO A 31 -15.47 -3.62 -17.24
N THR A 32 -15.72 -3.55 -18.53
CA THR A 32 -16.12 -4.74 -19.32
C THR A 32 -14.96 -5.69 -19.61
N ILE A 33 -13.70 -5.29 -19.34
CA ILE A 33 -12.51 -6.14 -19.52
C ILE A 33 -12.57 -7.38 -18.60
N TRP A 34 -13.12 -7.24 -17.40
CA TRP A 34 -13.13 -8.30 -16.38
C TRP A 34 -14.47 -9.04 -16.27
N GLY A 35 -15.38 -8.85 -17.23
CA GLY A 35 -16.72 -9.41 -17.19
C GLY A 35 -17.70 -8.59 -16.32
N GLU A 36 -18.98 -8.91 -16.49
CA GLU A 36 -20.04 -8.19 -15.78
C GLU A 36 -20.07 -8.56 -14.28
N ASN A 37 -20.34 -7.56 -13.43
CA ASN A 37 -20.56 -7.70 -12.00
C ASN A 37 -19.40 -8.35 -11.19
N THR A 38 -18.16 -8.27 -11.67
CA THR A 38 -17.00 -8.73 -10.91
C THR A 38 -16.49 -7.62 -9.99
N GLN A 39 -15.87 -7.99 -8.86
CA GLN A 39 -15.22 -6.99 -8.00
C GLN A 39 -14.14 -6.18 -8.75
N ALA A 40 -13.50 -6.79 -9.74
CA ALA A 40 -12.50 -6.13 -10.58
C ALA A 40 -13.11 -5.00 -11.41
N SER A 41 -14.36 -5.12 -11.87
CA SER A 41 -15.04 -4.09 -12.66
C SER A 41 -15.42 -2.85 -11.85
N PHE A 42 -15.56 -2.95 -10.51
CA PHE A 42 -15.94 -1.83 -9.65
C PHE A 42 -14.77 -1.13 -8.97
N ARG A 43 -13.63 -1.81 -8.82
CA ARG A 43 -12.49 -1.32 -8.02
C ARG A 43 -11.32 -0.90 -8.89
N LEU A 44 -11.55 0.01 -9.83
CA LEU A 44 -10.57 0.41 -10.84
C LEU A 44 -9.79 1.69 -10.50
N ASN A 45 -10.04 2.30 -9.34
CA ASN A 45 -9.35 3.54 -8.96
C ASN A 45 -7.83 3.36 -8.78
N TRP A 46 -7.35 2.12 -8.68
CA TRP A 46 -5.91 1.84 -8.64
C TRP A 46 -5.15 2.35 -9.88
N VAL A 47 -5.81 2.48 -11.01
CA VAL A 47 -5.25 3.01 -12.27
C VAL A 47 -4.78 4.46 -12.10
N ASP A 48 -5.54 5.26 -11.35
CA ASP A 48 -5.29 6.69 -11.17
C ASP A 48 -4.47 7.02 -9.91
N LEU A 49 -4.11 6.03 -9.08
CA LEU A 49 -3.37 6.27 -7.84
C LEU A 49 -2.06 7.05 -8.03
N PRO A 50 -1.26 6.84 -9.11
CA PRO A 50 -0.06 7.65 -9.32
C PRO A 50 -0.33 9.16 -9.30
N LYS A 51 -1.50 9.58 -9.77
CA LYS A 51 -1.95 10.97 -9.78
C LYS A 51 -2.73 11.35 -8.52
N ASN A 52 -3.78 10.58 -8.20
CA ASN A 52 -4.75 10.95 -7.16
C ASN A 52 -4.17 10.84 -5.74
N SER A 53 -3.20 9.95 -5.52
CA SER A 53 -2.55 9.82 -4.22
C SER A 53 -1.71 11.02 -3.81
N ARG A 54 -1.47 11.97 -4.71
CA ARG A 54 -0.84 13.26 -4.37
C ARG A 54 -1.70 14.08 -3.38
N GLU A 55 -3.01 13.85 -3.36
CA GLU A 55 -3.90 14.49 -2.38
C GLU A 55 -3.56 14.07 -0.94
N LEU A 56 -2.88 12.94 -0.74
CA LEU A 56 -2.41 12.49 0.57
C LEU A 56 -1.12 13.19 1.03
N LEU A 57 -0.33 13.80 0.13
CA LEU A 57 0.98 14.34 0.46
C LEU A 57 0.97 15.30 1.66
N PRO A 58 0.04 16.28 1.77
CA PRO A 58 0.01 17.17 2.94
C PRO A 58 -0.23 16.41 4.25
N GLN A 59 -1.05 15.35 4.23
CA GLN A 59 -1.32 14.53 5.41
C GLN A 59 -0.13 13.64 5.77
N LEU A 60 0.57 13.09 4.76
CA LEU A 60 1.79 12.30 4.96
C LEU A 60 2.93 13.14 5.52
N ASP A 61 3.10 14.36 5.01
CA ASP A 61 4.08 15.31 5.52
C ASP A 61 3.80 15.70 6.97
N ALA A 62 2.53 15.97 7.29
CA ALA A 62 2.09 16.28 8.65
C ALA A 62 2.34 15.09 9.61
N LEU A 63 2.06 13.85 9.19
CA LEU A 63 2.35 12.65 9.97
C LEU A 63 3.85 12.45 10.20
N SER A 64 4.65 12.63 9.15
CA SER A 64 6.11 12.51 9.24
C SER A 64 6.71 13.59 10.14
N ALA A 65 6.20 14.83 10.07
CA ALA A 65 6.60 15.92 10.94
C ALA A 65 6.20 15.65 12.39
N TRP A 66 4.98 15.15 12.63
CA TRP A 66 4.51 14.73 13.95
C TRP A 66 5.38 13.63 14.55
N ALA A 67 5.71 12.58 13.79
CA ALA A 67 6.57 11.50 14.29
C ALA A 67 7.97 12.02 14.66
N ARG A 68 8.58 12.84 13.80
CA ARG A 68 9.88 13.48 14.08
C ARG A 68 9.86 14.37 15.31
N SER A 69 8.82 15.17 15.51
CA SER A 69 8.70 16.06 16.66
C SER A 69 8.61 15.32 17.99
N ARG A 70 8.28 14.03 17.95
CA ARG A 70 8.16 13.12 19.10
C ARG A 70 9.32 12.13 19.21
N ASN A 71 10.32 12.22 18.32
CA ASN A 71 11.43 11.28 18.20
C ASN A 71 10.95 9.82 17.95
N LEU A 72 9.85 9.65 17.22
CA LEU A 72 9.37 8.34 16.78
C LEU A 72 10.06 7.98 15.47
N ASP A 73 11.18 7.29 15.52
CA ASP A 73 12.05 6.99 14.38
C ASP A 73 11.96 5.52 13.91
N LYS A 74 11.34 4.65 14.71
CA LYS A 74 11.08 3.25 14.38
C LYS A 74 9.62 3.06 13.96
N VAL A 75 9.40 2.34 12.87
CA VAL A 75 8.06 2.09 12.35
C VAL A 75 7.73 0.62 12.43
N ILE A 76 6.61 0.29 13.08
CA ILE A 76 6.01 -1.05 13.08
C ILE A 76 4.71 -0.96 12.26
N LEU A 77 4.55 -1.84 11.30
CA LEU A 77 3.32 -1.99 10.53
C LEU A 77 2.63 -3.30 10.92
N CYS A 78 1.43 -3.20 11.43
CA CYS A 78 0.52 -4.31 11.65
C CYS A 78 -0.51 -4.35 10.53
N GLY A 79 -0.44 -5.35 9.66
CA GLY A 79 -1.34 -5.45 8.51
C GLY A 79 -1.23 -6.81 7.85
N MET A 80 -2.29 -7.25 7.20
CA MET A 80 -2.36 -8.56 6.54
C MET A 80 -2.38 -8.42 5.03
N GLY A 81 -1.65 -9.27 4.32
CA GLY A 81 -1.66 -9.38 2.86
C GLY A 81 -1.34 -8.06 2.13
N GLY A 82 -2.31 -7.49 1.40
CA GLY A 82 -2.10 -6.25 0.64
C GLY A 82 -1.74 -5.02 1.50
N SER A 83 -2.02 -5.05 2.80
CA SER A 83 -1.68 -3.97 3.73
C SER A 83 -0.23 -4.06 4.24
N SER A 84 0.46 -5.18 4.07
CA SER A 84 1.84 -5.40 4.53
C SER A 84 2.85 -5.53 3.39
N LEU A 85 2.51 -6.27 2.34
CA LEU A 85 3.47 -6.63 1.27
C LEU A 85 3.97 -5.42 0.48
N ALA A 86 3.08 -4.49 0.12
CA ALA A 86 3.48 -3.32 -0.65
C ALA A 86 4.41 -2.38 0.13
N PRO A 87 4.11 -2.00 1.40
CA PRO A 87 5.04 -1.24 2.23
C PRO A 87 6.41 -1.91 2.38
N GLN A 88 6.45 -3.24 2.55
CA GLN A 88 7.69 -4.00 2.64
C GLN A 88 8.56 -3.82 1.40
N VAL A 89 7.97 -4.00 0.21
CA VAL A 89 8.69 -3.84 -1.05
C VAL A 89 9.15 -2.40 -1.24
N ILE A 90 8.28 -1.42 -0.95
CA ILE A 90 8.62 0.01 -1.07
C ILE A 90 9.80 0.34 -0.17
N THR A 91 9.71 0.06 1.13
CA THR A 91 10.77 0.42 2.08
C THR A 91 12.08 -0.32 1.80
N ALA A 92 12.04 -1.59 1.42
CA ALA A 92 13.23 -2.34 0.99
C ALA A 92 13.89 -1.73 -0.26
N THR A 93 13.09 -1.30 -1.25
CA THR A 93 13.59 -0.66 -2.48
C THR A 93 14.30 0.66 -2.17
N TYR A 94 13.76 1.46 -1.24
CA TYR A 94 14.34 2.73 -0.81
C TYR A 94 15.34 2.58 0.35
N GLN A 95 15.71 1.34 0.73
CA GLN A 95 16.65 1.02 1.82
C GLN A 95 16.25 1.68 3.16
N LYS A 96 14.95 1.65 3.46
CA LYS A 96 14.36 2.14 4.71
C LYS A 96 13.97 0.98 5.61
N MET A 97 14.07 1.20 6.92
CA MET A 97 13.70 0.19 7.92
C MET A 97 12.20 0.24 8.18
N LEU A 98 11.55 -0.92 8.13
CA LEU A 98 10.16 -1.13 8.50
C LEU A 98 10.03 -2.52 9.14
N THR A 99 9.54 -2.56 10.37
CA THR A 99 9.18 -3.84 11.01
C THR A 99 7.74 -4.19 10.63
N ILE A 100 7.50 -5.41 10.19
CA ILE A 100 6.18 -5.87 9.76
C ILE A 100 5.70 -6.98 10.67
N ILE A 101 4.46 -6.86 11.14
CA ILE A 101 3.72 -7.89 11.88
C ILE A 101 2.49 -8.26 11.05
N ASP A 102 2.58 -9.39 10.35
CA ASP A 102 1.53 -9.95 9.49
C ASP A 102 1.18 -11.39 9.85
N SER A 103 1.40 -11.75 11.11
CA SER A 103 1.20 -13.08 11.66
C SER A 103 0.53 -13.00 13.03
N THR A 104 -0.15 -14.08 13.42
CA THR A 104 -0.68 -14.27 14.79
C THR A 104 0.18 -15.21 15.62
N ASN A 105 1.33 -15.67 15.10
CA ASN A 105 2.26 -16.50 15.84
C ASN A 105 2.89 -15.68 16.99
N PRO A 106 2.69 -16.07 18.27
CA PRO A 106 3.18 -15.29 19.41
C PRO A 106 4.69 -15.09 19.42
N ASP A 107 5.47 -16.10 19.04
CA ASP A 107 6.93 -16.02 19.03
C ASP A 107 7.42 -15.02 17.98
N GLN A 108 6.80 -15.00 16.80
CA GLN A 108 7.12 -14.05 15.74
C GLN A 108 6.74 -12.62 16.13
N ILE A 109 5.57 -12.44 16.76
CA ILE A 109 5.13 -11.14 17.26
C ILE A 109 6.11 -10.64 18.33
N GLN A 110 6.43 -11.48 19.32
CA GLN A 110 7.35 -11.12 20.39
C GLN A 110 8.75 -10.76 19.87
N ALA A 111 9.26 -11.49 18.87
CA ALA A 111 10.55 -11.18 18.23
C ALA A 111 10.55 -9.85 17.46
N SER A 112 9.37 -9.38 17.04
CA SER A 112 9.20 -8.13 16.29
C SER A 112 8.99 -6.90 17.17
N ILE A 113 8.69 -7.09 18.47
CA ILE A 113 8.47 -6.00 19.42
C ILE A 113 9.82 -5.56 20.00
N PRO A 114 10.21 -4.28 19.85
CA PRO A 114 11.44 -3.78 20.46
C PRO A 114 11.31 -3.73 21.99
N LYS A 115 12.45 -3.63 22.68
CA LYS A 115 12.50 -3.58 24.15
C LYS A 115 11.84 -2.34 24.74
N GLN A 116 11.73 -1.26 23.98
CA GLN A 116 11.11 0.01 24.36
C GLN A 116 10.25 0.51 23.20
N LEU A 117 9.10 1.07 23.53
CA LEU A 117 8.15 1.61 22.55
C LEU A 117 8.15 3.14 22.47
N SER A 118 8.93 3.82 23.32
CA SER A 118 8.97 5.27 23.40
C SER A 118 9.40 5.99 22.12
N ASP A 119 10.14 5.34 21.25
CA ASP A 119 10.62 5.84 19.96
C ASP A 119 9.94 5.16 18.74
N VAL A 120 8.80 4.48 18.98
CA VAL A 120 8.11 3.67 17.97
C VAL A 120 6.79 4.32 17.57
N VAL A 121 6.54 4.40 16.25
CA VAL A 121 5.20 4.62 15.69
C VAL A 121 4.65 3.29 15.16
N ILE A 122 3.42 2.97 15.54
CA ILE A 122 2.71 1.75 15.14
C ILE A 122 1.64 2.12 14.12
N VAL A 123 1.72 1.55 12.91
CA VAL A 123 0.71 1.69 11.87
C VAL A 123 -0.19 0.46 11.87
N ILE A 124 -1.49 0.66 12.08
CA ILE A 124 -2.51 -0.40 12.04
C ILE A 124 -3.24 -0.30 10.70
N GLY A 125 -2.97 -1.25 9.80
CA GLY A 125 -3.51 -1.26 8.43
C GLY A 125 -4.58 -2.32 8.22
N SER A 126 -5.85 -1.95 8.22
CA SER A 126 -6.97 -2.86 7.92
C SER A 126 -7.98 -2.20 6.99
N LYS A 127 -8.04 -2.65 5.73
CA LYS A 127 -8.93 -2.06 4.71
C LYS A 127 -10.40 -2.18 5.10
N SER A 128 -10.84 -3.35 5.50
CA SER A 128 -12.23 -3.61 5.93
C SER A 128 -12.54 -3.07 7.33
N GLY A 129 -11.51 -2.78 8.13
CA GLY A 129 -11.66 -2.46 9.54
C GLY A 129 -12.13 -3.64 10.42
N THR A 130 -12.14 -4.87 9.89
CA THR A 130 -12.66 -6.06 10.57
C THR A 130 -11.68 -7.24 10.59
N THR A 131 -10.46 -7.05 10.07
CA THR A 131 -9.44 -8.10 10.08
C THR A 131 -9.03 -8.41 11.51
N ILE A 132 -9.41 -9.60 12.01
CA ILE A 132 -9.29 -9.96 13.42
C ILE A 132 -7.83 -9.90 13.91
N GLU A 133 -6.88 -10.33 13.08
CA GLU A 133 -5.46 -10.28 13.37
C GLU A 133 -5.00 -8.84 13.62
N THR A 134 -5.34 -7.94 12.72
CA THR A 134 -4.97 -6.52 12.82
C THR A 134 -5.61 -5.83 14.02
N ILE A 135 -6.88 -6.15 14.32
CA ILE A 135 -7.57 -5.64 15.52
C ILE A 135 -6.92 -6.20 16.80
N SER A 136 -6.47 -7.45 16.78
CA SER A 136 -5.75 -8.05 17.91
C SER A 136 -4.40 -7.38 18.12
N HIS A 137 -3.69 -7.05 17.05
CA HIS A 137 -2.43 -6.28 17.14
C HIS A 137 -2.66 -4.87 17.70
N LEU A 138 -3.74 -4.19 17.29
CA LEU A 138 -4.09 -2.88 17.87
C LEU A 138 -4.23 -2.98 19.39
N LYS A 139 -5.04 -3.92 19.87
CA LYS A 139 -5.25 -4.14 21.32
C LYS A 139 -3.96 -4.50 22.06
N LEU A 140 -3.12 -5.34 21.45
CA LEU A 140 -1.83 -5.70 22.01
C LEU A 140 -0.94 -4.46 22.21
N PHE A 141 -0.80 -3.63 21.18
CA PHE A 141 0.03 -2.43 21.29
C PHE A 141 -0.56 -1.36 22.20
N GLU A 142 -1.88 -1.24 22.28
CA GLU A 142 -2.51 -0.38 23.28
C GLU A 142 -2.12 -0.78 24.70
N GLU A 143 -2.12 -2.07 25.01
CA GLU A 143 -1.74 -2.57 26.33
C GLU A 143 -0.24 -2.45 26.60
N LEU A 144 0.61 -2.75 25.63
CA LEU A 144 2.07 -2.62 25.78
C LEU A 144 2.49 -1.16 26.00
N LEU A 145 1.91 -0.22 25.26
CA LEU A 145 2.17 1.21 25.44
C LEU A 145 1.74 1.69 26.84
N LYS A 146 0.56 1.27 27.31
CA LYS A 146 0.08 1.59 28.68
C LYS A 146 1.00 1.02 29.76
N GLN A 147 1.54 -0.19 29.58
CA GLN A 147 2.50 -0.80 30.50
C GLN A 147 3.79 0.03 30.62
N GLU A 148 4.21 0.67 29.52
CA GLU A 148 5.33 1.60 29.52
C GLU A 148 4.93 3.05 29.93
N SER A 149 3.69 3.26 30.41
CA SER A 149 3.15 4.60 30.74
C SER A 149 3.12 5.57 29.54
N LEU A 150 3.03 5.03 28.33
CA LEU A 150 2.88 5.80 27.09
C LEU A 150 1.40 5.88 26.69
N ASN A 151 1.02 7.03 26.09
CA ASN A 151 -0.35 7.20 25.61
C ASN A 151 -0.50 6.64 24.20
N PRO A 152 -1.35 5.62 23.95
CA PRO A 152 -1.49 5.00 22.63
C PRO A 152 -1.79 5.97 21.47
N ILE A 153 -2.58 7.04 21.72
CA ILE A 153 -2.90 8.03 20.67
C ILE A 153 -1.68 8.80 20.16
N ASP A 154 -0.60 8.80 20.93
CA ASP A 154 0.65 9.47 20.60
C ASP A 154 1.64 8.56 19.85
N HIS A 155 1.28 7.28 19.65
CA HIS A 155 2.14 6.27 19.01
C HIS A 155 1.46 5.52 17.86
N ILE A 156 0.12 5.50 17.80
CA ILE A 156 -0.62 4.69 16.84
C ILE A 156 -1.23 5.56 15.74
N VAL A 157 -1.07 5.10 14.50
CA VAL A 157 -1.71 5.63 13.29
C VAL A 157 -2.57 4.53 12.67
N ILE A 158 -3.81 4.83 12.37
CA ILE A 158 -4.76 3.90 11.76
C ILE A 158 -4.86 4.16 10.26
N VAL A 159 -4.80 3.11 9.45
CA VAL A 159 -5.06 3.15 8.00
C VAL A 159 -6.21 2.20 7.71
N THR A 160 -7.33 2.74 7.26
CA THR A 160 -8.54 1.96 6.96
C THR A 160 -9.40 2.67 5.90
N ASP A 161 -10.38 1.98 5.32
CA ASP A 161 -11.32 2.66 4.42
C ASP A 161 -12.28 3.55 5.22
N SER A 162 -12.71 4.64 4.59
CA SER A 162 -13.65 5.58 5.21
C SER A 162 -14.97 4.89 5.57
N GLY A 163 -15.51 5.25 6.73
CA GLY A 163 -16.82 4.79 7.22
C GLY A 163 -16.83 3.37 7.79
N THR A 164 -15.69 2.68 7.86
CA THR A 164 -15.59 1.39 8.55
C THR A 164 -15.80 1.54 10.06
N ALA A 165 -16.08 0.45 10.76
CA ALA A 165 -16.18 0.47 12.22
C ALA A 165 -14.86 0.93 12.86
N LEU A 166 -13.72 0.51 12.32
CA LEU A 166 -12.40 0.93 12.78
C LEU A 166 -12.18 2.43 12.56
N ASP A 167 -12.58 3.00 11.40
CA ASP A 167 -12.47 4.44 11.12
C ASP A 167 -13.22 5.25 12.19
N LYS A 168 -14.47 4.91 12.44
CA LYS A 168 -15.34 5.61 13.41
C LYS A 168 -14.79 5.52 14.83
N SER A 169 -14.57 4.30 15.31
CA SER A 169 -14.10 4.08 16.70
C SER A 169 -12.72 4.69 16.96
N SER A 170 -11.82 4.64 15.97
CA SER A 170 -10.49 5.22 16.12
C SER A 170 -10.52 6.75 16.20
N ARG A 171 -11.40 7.41 15.41
CA ARG A 171 -11.57 8.86 15.50
C ARG A 171 -12.20 9.28 16.83
N GLU A 172 -13.19 8.53 17.31
CA GLU A 172 -13.82 8.76 18.62
C GLU A 172 -12.80 8.65 19.78
N GLN A 173 -11.83 7.74 19.63
CA GLN A 173 -10.74 7.56 20.59
C GLN A 173 -9.59 8.56 20.43
N GLY A 174 -9.60 9.39 19.39
CA GLY A 174 -8.59 10.42 19.14
C GLY A 174 -7.35 9.96 18.37
N TYR A 175 -7.37 8.77 17.79
CA TYR A 175 -6.27 8.30 16.93
C TYR A 175 -6.15 9.12 15.63
N LYS A 176 -4.93 9.18 15.11
CA LYS A 176 -4.70 9.67 13.74
C LYS A 176 -5.17 8.63 12.75
N VAL A 177 -6.10 9.01 11.88
CA VAL A 177 -6.67 8.11 10.88
C VAL A 177 -6.42 8.65 9.48
N VAL A 178 -5.86 7.80 8.62
CA VAL A 178 -5.73 8.05 7.18
C VAL A 178 -6.62 7.07 6.43
N ASN A 179 -7.50 7.59 5.59
CA ASN A 179 -8.42 6.75 4.85
C ASN A 179 -7.84 6.29 3.51
N GLY A 180 -8.05 5.01 3.21
CA GLY A 180 -7.90 4.45 1.88
C GLY A 180 -9.12 4.70 0.99
N ASP A 181 -8.96 4.45 -0.31
CA ASP A 181 -10.06 4.46 -1.27
C ASP A 181 -10.73 3.08 -1.33
N SER A 182 -12.05 3.02 -1.04
CA SER A 182 -12.85 1.80 -1.10
C SER A 182 -12.95 1.20 -2.51
N ASN A 183 -12.76 2.02 -3.54
CA ASN A 183 -12.75 1.60 -4.95
C ASN A 183 -11.37 1.11 -5.43
N VAL A 184 -10.43 0.91 -4.52
CA VAL A 184 -9.14 0.26 -4.75
C VAL A 184 -9.15 -1.11 -4.08
N GLY A 185 -8.91 -2.16 -4.85
CA GLY A 185 -8.77 -3.51 -4.28
C GLY A 185 -7.51 -3.63 -3.41
N GLY A 186 -7.55 -4.46 -2.34
CA GLY A 186 -6.41 -4.62 -1.42
C GLY A 186 -5.10 -5.01 -2.14
N ARG A 187 -5.16 -5.86 -3.16
CA ARG A 187 -4.00 -6.26 -3.97
C ARG A 187 -3.39 -5.13 -4.81
N PHE A 188 -4.14 -4.05 -5.02
CA PHE A 188 -3.76 -2.91 -5.86
C PHE A 188 -3.48 -1.64 -5.05
N SER A 189 -3.39 -1.75 -3.72
CA SER A 189 -3.33 -0.61 -2.79
C SER A 189 -1.92 -0.06 -2.53
N ALA A 190 -0.91 -0.49 -3.27
CA ALA A 190 0.48 -0.09 -3.07
C ALA A 190 0.69 1.43 -3.06
N LEU A 191 0.05 2.14 -3.98
CA LEU A 191 0.11 3.60 -4.07
C LEU A 191 -1.08 4.30 -3.39
N SER A 192 -1.84 3.61 -2.54
CA SER A 192 -2.86 4.20 -1.67
C SER A 192 -2.31 4.47 -0.26
N ALA A 193 -3.14 4.98 0.65
CA ALA A 193 -2.77 5.19 2.05
C ALA A 193 -2.12 3.95 2.69
N PHE A 194 -2.51 2.73 2.29
CA PHE A 194 -1.97 1.48 2.83
C PHE A 194 -0.48 1.29 2.53
N GLY A 195 0.00 1.69 1.35
CA GLY A 195 1.42 1.65 1.02
C GLY A 195 2.15 2.92 1.45
N LEU A 196 1.51 4.08 1.27
CA LEU A 196 2.17 5.37 1.41
C LEU A 196 2.38 5.82 2.86
N VAL A 197 1.43 5.55 3.78
CA VAL A 197 1.56 5.97 5.19
C VAL A 197 2.76 5.32 5.87
N PRO A 198 2.90 3.97 5.89
CA PRO A 198 4.07 3.35 6.51
C PRO A 198 5.37 3.70 5.79
N ALA A 199 5.36 3.87 4.47
CA ALA A 199 6.55 4.27 3.71
C ALA A 199 7.00 5.70 4.04
N ALA A 200 6.08 6.66 4.13
CA ALA A 200 6.37 8.05 4.50
C ALA A 200 6.94 8.13 5.92
N LEU A 201 6.33 7.43 6.88
CA LEU A 201 6.81 7.36 8.27
C LEU A 201 8.20 6.73 8.35
N ALA A 202 8.50 5.72 7.50
CA ALA A 202 9.83 5.14 7.37
C ALA A 202 10.85 6.04 6.65
N GLY A 203 10.44 7.22 6.16
CA GLY A 203 11.31 8.21 5.54
C GLY A 203 11.54 8.01 4.04
N VAL A 204 10.59 7.38 3.33
CA VAL A 204 10.56 7.36 1.85
C VAL A 204 10.02 8.70 1.35
N ASP A 205 10.66 9.26 0.33
CA ASP A 205 10.12 10.42 -0.38
C ASP A 205 8.97 9.99 -1.30
N ILE A 206 7.75 10.22 -0.83
CA ILE A 206 6.53 9.80 -1.53
C ILE A 206 6.29 10.64 -2.79
N SER A 207 6.71 11.91 -2.80
CA SER A 207 6.55 12.78 -3.96
C SER A 207 7.33 12.24 -5.16
N ILE A 208 8.61 11.91 -4.95
CA ILE A 208 9.48 11.31 -5.99
C ILE A 208 8.92 9.97 -6.45
N MET A 209 8.47 9.12 -5.51
CA MET A 209 7.89 7.83 -5.86
C MET A 209 6.63 7.97 -6.73
N LEU A 210 5.76 8.94 -6.45
CA LEU A 210 4.58 9.21 -7.25
C LEU A 210 4.92 9.83 -8.61
N ASP A 211 5.98 10.65 -8.71
CA ASP A 211 6.49 11.16 -9.99
C ASP A 211 6.94 10.01 -10.90
N ASP A 212 7.71 9.09 -10.36
CA ASP A 212 8.17 7.90 -11.08
C ASP A 212 7.00 6.99 -11.51
N ALA A 213 6.03 6.79 -10.63
CA ALA A 213 4.84 6.00 -10.91
C ALA A 213 3.97 6.65 -12.01
N GLU A 214 3.80 7.97 -11.99
CA GLU A 214 3.07 8.71 -13.03
C GLU A 214 3.81 8.66 -14.38
N ALA A 215 5.13 8.83 -14.37
CA ALA A 215 5.96 8.69 -15.57
C ALA A 215 5.89 7.29 -16.17
N LEU A 216 5.86 6.25 -15.31
CA LEU A 216 5.70 4.87 -15.75
C LEU A 216 4.29 4.62 -16.32
N SER A 217 3.23 5.10 -15.67
CA SER A 217 1.85 4.87 -16.10
C SER A 217 1.61 5.35 -17.55
N LYS A 218 2.22 6.47 -17.94
CA LYS A 218 2.18 6.98 -19.32
C LYS A 218 2.85 6.02 -20.32
N LYS A 219 3.92 5.34 -19.90
CA LYS A 219 4.61 4.33 -20.74
C LYS A 219 3.84 3.03 -20.86
N LEU A 220 3.01 2.68 -19.86
CA LEU A 220 2.25 1.44 -19.87
C LEU A 220 1.16 1.41 -20.95
N VAL A 221 0.71 2.57 -21.44
CA VAL A 221 -0.32 2.71 -22.49
C VAL A 221 0.25 3.10 -23.85
N ALA A 222 1.54 3.33 -23.94
CA ALA A 222 2.22 3.64 -25.20
C ALA A 222 2.30 2.41 -26.12
N ASP A 223 2.51 2.63 -27.41
CA ASP A 223 2.58 1.53 -28.40
C ASP A 223 3.78 0.59 -28.17
N ASP A 224 4.86 1.11 -27.57
CA ASP A 224 6.04 0.35 -27.13
C ASP A 224 5.96 -0.08 -25.65
N SER A 225 4.75 -0.24 -25.12
CA SER A 225 4.52 -0.55 -23.71
C SER A 225 5.32 -1.77 -23.24
N PRO A 226 6.16 -1.61 -22.19
CA PRO A 226 6.88 -2.75 -21.62
C PRO A 226 5.96 -3.77 -20.96
N ALA A 227 4.77 -3.35 -20.50
CA ALA A 227 3.78 -4.25 -19.92
C ALA A 227 3.17 -5.17 -21.01
N VAL A 228 2.87 -4.62 -22.19
CA VAL A 228 2.37 -5.40 -23.33
C VAL A 228 3.40 -6.44 -23.77
N VAL A 229 4.67 -6.05 -23.89
CA VAL A 229 5.76 -6.97 -24.25
C VAL A 229 5.90 -8.09 -23.20
N LEU A 230 5.90 -7.74 -21.91
CA LEU A 230 6.00 -8.74 -20.85
C LEU A 230 4.79 -9.68 -20.85
N ALA A 231 3.58 -9.15 -21.00
CA ALA A 231 2.35 -9.94 -21.05
C ALA A 231 2.33 -10.91 -22.23
N SER A 232 2.79 -10.48 -23.42
CA SER A 232 2.87 -11.37 -24.58
C SER A 232 3.83 -12.53 -24.36
N LEU A 233 4.96 -12.29 -23.70
CA LEU A 233 5.94 -13.35 -23.37
C LEU A 233 5.41 -14.36 -22.35
N LEU A 234 4.57 -13.90 -21.40
CA LEU A 234 3.94 -14.78 -20.42
C LEU A 234 2.81 -15.60 -21.04
N PHE A 235 2.06 -15.02 -21.97
CA PHE A 235 0.96 -15.68 -22.67
C PHE A 235 1.45 -16.83 -23.60
N ASP A 236 2.54 -16.62 -24.32
CA ASP A 236 3.10 -17.63 -25.26
C ASP A 236 3.69 -18.88 -24.56
N ARG A 237 3.71 -18.91 -23.21
CA ARG A 237 4.24 -20.05 -22.44
C ARG A 237 3.17 -20.96 -21.84
N HIS A 238 1.91 -20.68 -22.10
CA HIS A 238 0.76 -21.49 -21.75
C HIS A 238 0.07 -22.03 -22.98
#